data_f2eae4b07329970e2e0bd316bd455691
#
_entry.id   f2eae4b07329970e2e0bd316bd455691
#
_cell.length_a   1.000
_cell.length_b   1.000
_cell.length_c   1.000
_cell.angle_alpha   90.00
_cell.angle_beta   90.00
_cell.angle_gamma   90.00
#
_symmetry.space_group_name_H-M   'P 1'
#
loop_
_entity.id
_entity.type
_entity.pdbx_description
1 polymer ?
#
loop_
_entity_poly.entity_id
_entity_poly.type
_entity_poly.pdbx_seq_one_letter_code
_entity_poly.pdbx_strand_id
1 'polypeptide(L)'
;MLAEVEGAFAVMLMGYDCIAIDEVQQGEAGFDVQTMAVEYGTVIKEIRRTIELVGAGAMEEIVISTTGSRMIIRVLNDEFFAAFVLAKDGNLGKARYQLRMRALQLVESVS
;
A
#
# COMPACT_ATOMS: atom_id res chain seq x y z
N MET A 1 9.09 8.81 -6.50
CA MET A 1 8.21 8.70 -5.32
C MET A 1 8.92 8.13 -4.10
N LEU A 2 9.61 7.01 -4.24
CA LEU A 2 10.35 6.39 -3.12
C LEU A 2 11.44 7.30 -2.54
N ALA A 3 12.23 7.93 -3.41
CA ALA A 3 13.36 8.74 -2.98
C ALA A 3 12.94 9.98 -2.15
N GLU A 4 11.69 10.37 -2.22
CA GLU A 4 11.16 11.54 -1.51
C GLU A 4 10.68 11.22 -0.10
N VAL A 5 10.66 9.94 0.28
CA VAL A 5 10.17 9.50 1.59
C VAL A 5 11.29 8.80 2.36
N GLU A 6 11.66 9.36 3.51
CA GLU A 6 12.68 8.79 4.37
C GLU A 6 12.25 7.44 4.90
N GLY A 7 13.15 6.45 4.82
CA GLY A 7 12.91 5.11 5.33
C GLY A 7 12.05 4.24 4.43
N ALA A 8 11.71 4.70 3.23
CA ALA A 8 10.89 3.90 2.31
C ALA A 8 11.70 2.76 1.69
N PHE A 9 11.14 1.55 1.73
CA PHE A 9 11.73 0.37 1.09
C PHE A 9 11.09 0.06 -0.25
N ALA A 10 9.77 0.22 -0.37
CA ALA A 10 9.06 -0.16 -1.58
C ALA A 10 7.77 0.62 -1.75
N VAL A 11 7.40 0.80 -3.00
CA VAL A 11 6.05 1.23 -3.42
C VAL A 11 5.54 0.16 -4.36
N MET A 12 4.32 -0.30 -4.14
CA MET A 12 3.70 -1.33 -4.98
C MET A 12 2.33 -0.87 -5.44
N LEU A 13 2.01 -1.23 -6.67
CA LEU A 13 0.67 -1.06 -7.23
C LEU A 13 0.10 -2.46 -7.41
N MET A 14 -1.03 -2.74 -6.79
CA MET A 14 -1.60 -4.08 -6.75
C MET A 14 -3.08 -4.10 -7.07
N GLY A 15 -3.49 -5.18 -7.73
CA GLY A 15 -4.90 -5.50 -7.86
C GLY A 15 -5.41 -6.25 -6.63
N TYR A 16 -6.72 -6.24 -6.44
CA TYR A 16 -7.35 -7.01 -5.35
C TYR A 16 -7.30 -8.53 -5.60
N ASP A 17 -6.84 -8.95 -6.77
CA ASP A 17 -6.54 -10.35 -7.08
C ASP A 17 -5.19 -10.82 -6.54
N CYS A 18 -4.52 -9.98 -5.76
CA CYS A 18 -3.20 -10.23 -5.14
C CYS A 18 -2.06 -10.31 -6.16
N ILE A 19 -2.24 -9.72 -7.34
CA ILE A 19 -1.20 -9.65 -8.38
C ILE A 19 -0.58 -8.26 -8.35
N ALA A 20 0.74 -8.20 -8.18
CA ALA A 20 1.49 -6.95 -8.26
C ALA A 20 1.56 -6.51 -9.72
N ILE A 21 1.11 -5.29 -10.01
CA ILE A 21 1.14 -4.72 -11.36
C ILE A 21 2.44 -4.00 -11.59
N ASP A 22 2.90 -3.26 -10.57
CA ASP A 22 4.15 -2.52 -10.64
C ASP A 22 4.76 -2.45 -9.24
N GLU A 23 6.08 -2.45 -9.18
CA GLU A 23 6.80 -2.47 -7.92
C GLU A 23 8.14 -1.76 -8.09
N VAL A 24 8.44 -0.85 -7.15
CA VAL A 24 9.76 -0.20 -7.08
C VAL A 24 10.30 -0.41 -5.67
N GLN A 25 11.51 -0.95 -5.57
CA GLN A 25 12.18 -1.17 -4.30
C GLN A 25 13.48 -0.39 -4.22
N GLN A 26 13.84 0.03 -3.00
CA GLN A 26 15.17 0.59 -2.73
C GLN A 26 15.64 0.08 -1.36
N GLY A 27 16.90 -0.37 -1.31
CA GLY A 27 17.47 -0.96 -0.11
C GLY A 27 16.88 -2.33 0.18
N GLU A 28 17.13 -2.82 1.39
CA GLU A 28 16.66 -4.12 1.85
C GLU A 28 15.69 -3.95 3.00
N ALA A 29 14.51 -4.54 2.86
CA ALA A 29 13.46 -4.48 3.88
C ALA A 29 13.68 -5.50 5.00
N GLY A 30 14.53 -6.50 4.80
CA GLY A 30 14.73 -7.59 5.75
C GLY A 30 13.68 -8.69 5.63
N PHE A 31 12.77 -8.58 4.68
CA PHE A 31 11.72 -9.57 4.40
C PHE A 31 11.36 -9.52 2.92
N ASP A 32 10.68 -10.55 2.44
CA ASP A 32 10.24 -10.60 1.04
C ASP A 32 9.00 -9.73 0.84
N VAL A 33 9.18 -8.60 0.16
CA VAL A 33 8.12 -7.62 -0.10
C VAL A 33 7.01 -8.24 -0.94
N GLN A 34 7.34 -9.11 -1.90
CA GLN A 34 6.31 -9.75 -2.74
C GLN A 34 5.44 -10.72 -1.94
N THR A 35 6.05 -11.53 -1.09
CA THR A 35 5.31 -12.43 -0.19
C THR A 35 4.38 -11.62 0.71
N MET A 36 4.89 -10.54 1.28
CA MET A 36 4.10 -9.65 2.13
C MET A 36 2.90 -9.09 1.37
N ALA A 37 3.10 -8.66 0.14
CA ALA A 37 2.04 -8.09 -0.69
C ALA A 37 0.92 -9.09 -0.95
N VAL A 38 1.28 -10.34 -1.31
CA VAL A 38 0.30 -11.41 -1.57
C VAL A 38 -0.49 -11.74 -0.30
N GLU A 39 0.18 -11.90 0.83
CA GLU A 39 -0.47 -12.25 2.09
C GLU A 39 -1.39 -11.13 2.58
N TYR A 40 -0.92 -9.89 2.56
CA TYR A 40 -1.75 -8.75 2.96
C TYR A 40 -2.88 -8.47 1.98
N GLY A 41 -2.70 -8.77 0.69
CA GLY A 41 -3.75 -8.60 -0.30
C GLY A 41 -5.02 -9.35 0.08
N THR A 42 -4.88 -10.58 0.56
CA THR A 42 -6.00 -11.39 1.01
C THR A 42 -6.70 -10.75 2.21
N VAL A 43 -5.92 -10.27 3.19
CA VAL A 43 -6.46 -9.62 4.39
C VAL A 43 -7.18 -8.32 4.03
N ILE A 44 -6.61 -7.54 3.12
CA ILE A 44 -7.19 -6.27 2.67
C ILE A 44 -8.57 -6.49 2.04
N LYS A 45 -8.71 -7.53 1.23
CA LYS A 45 -10.01 -7.91 0.63
C LYS A 45 -11.04 -8.20 1.72
N GLU A 46 -10.66 -8.92 2.75
CA GLU A 46 -11.55 -9.25 3.87
C GLU A 46 -11.94 -8.01 4.67
N ILE A 47 -11.00 -7.10 4.91
CA ILE A 47 -11.28 -5.83 5.60
C ILE A 47 -12.27 -5.01 4.78
N ARG A 48 -12.06 -4.90 3.48
CA ARG A 48 -12.96 -4.16 2.59
C ARG A 48 -14.37 -4.75 2.62
N ARG A 49 -14.48 -6.07 2.53
CA ARG A 49 -15.77 -6.76 2.60
C ARG A 49 -16.47 -6.48 3.92
N THR A 50 -15.73 -6.52 5.02
CA THR A 50 -16.28 -6.26 6.36
C THR A 50 -16.83 -4.82 6.45
N ILE A 51 -16.08 -3.85 5.95
CA ILE A 51 -16.52 -2.45 5.95
C ILE A 51 -17.83 -2.29 5.18
N GLU A 52 -17.96 -2.95 4.04
CA GLU A 52 -19.17 -2.91 3.23
C GLU A 52 -20.35 -3.57 3.96
N LEU A 53 -20.12 -4.72 4.59
CA LEU A 53 -21.16 -5.45 5.33
C LEU A 53 -21.71 -4.66 6.50
N VAL A 54 -20.87 -3.93 7.23
CA VAL A 54 -21.34 -3.15 8.38
C VAL A 54 -21.85 -1.77 7.99
N GLY A 55 -21.77 -1.41 6.71
CA GLY A 55 -22.26 -0.13 6.23
C GLY A 55 -21.47 1.08 6.73
N ALA A 56 -20.18 0.89 6.96
CA ALA A 56 -19.31 1.94 7.52
C ALA A 56 -18.75 2.92 6.48
N GLY A 57 -19.22 2.83 5.23
CA GLY A 57 -18.74 3.66 4.14
C GLY A 57 -17.79 2.89 3.23
N ALA A 58 -16.88 3.59 2.56
CA ALA A 58 -15.88 2.98 1.67
C ALA A 58 -14.51 2.98 2.34
N MET A 59 -13.76 1.91 2.12
CA MET A 59 -12.38 1.84 2.62
C MET A 59 -11.50 2.82 1.84
N GLU A 60 -10.75 3.65 2.55
CA GLU A 60 -9.85 4.61 1.94
C GLU A 60 -8.39 4.26 2.15
N GLU A 61 -8.04 3.86 3.37
CA GLU A 61 -6.65 3.71 3.78
C GLU A 61 -6.53 2.71 4.92
N ILE A 62 -5.44 1.93 4.91
CA ILE A 62 -5.09 1.04 6.00
C ILE A 62 -3.62 1.30 6.37
N VAL A 63 -3.34 1.38 7.66
CA VAL A 63 -1.97 1.48 8.17
C VAL A 63 -1.67 0.25 9.01
N ILE A 64 -0.56 -0.41 8.73
CA ILE A 64 -0.09 -1.56 9.49
C ILE A 64 1.27 -1.20 10.08
N SER A 65 1.34 -1.17 11.41
CA SER A 65 2.57 -0.85 12.11
C SER A 65 3.00 -2.05 12.95
N THR A 66 4.22 -2.52 12.73
CA THR A 66 4.80 -3.62 13.48
C THR A 66 6.07 -3.14 14.18
N THR A 67 6.70 -4.02 14.92
CA THR A 67 7.99 -3.68 15.55
C THR A 67 9.13 -3.56 14.54
N GLY A 68 8.95 -4.07 13.32
CA GLY A 68 10.00 -4.09 12.30
C GLY A 68 9.76 -3.18 11.11
N SER A 69 8.53 -2.75 10.88
CA SER A 69 8.20 -1.96 9.70
C SER A 69 6.87 -1.24 9.82
N ARG A 70 6.59 -0.37 8.88
CA ARG A 70 5.28 0.25 8.71
C ARG A 70 4.85 0.12 7.26
N MET A 71 3.56 -0.04 7.04
CA MET A 71 3.00 -0.09 5.70
C MET A 71 1.74 0.75 5.66
N ILE A 72 1.60 1.57 4.63
CA ILE A 72 0.38 2.31 4.38
C ILE A 72 -0.18 1.88 3.03
N ILE A 73 -1.47 1.57 3.01
CA ILE A 73 -2.19 1.11 1.83
C ILE A 73 -3.26 2.13 1.52
N ARG A 74 -3.28 2.60 0.28
CA ARG A 74 -4.28 3.54 -0.22
C ARG A 74 -5.11 2.88 -1.30
N VAL A 75 -6.43 2.88 -1.15
CA VAL A 75 -7.36 2.42 -2.18
C VAL A 75 -7.35 3.45 -3.31
N LEU A 76 -7.11 3.00 -4.53
CA LEU A 76 -7.13 3.85 -5.71
C LEU A 76 -8.50 3.83 -6.39
N ASN A 77 -9.04 2.63 -6.57
CA ASN A 77 -10.38 2.43 -7.13
C ASN A 77 -10.87 1.02 -6.74
N ASP A 78 -11.92 0.52 -7.38
CA ASP A 78 -12.49 -0.79 -7.07
C ASP A 78 -11.59 -1.96 -7.46
N GLU A 79 -10.58 -1.73 -8.29
CA GLU A 79 -9.71 -2.79 -8.82
C GLU A 79 -8.29 -2.75 -8.24
N PHE A 80 -7.81 -1.58 -7.83
CA PHE A 80 -6.40 -1.38 -7.48
C PHE A 80 -6.19 -0.66 -6.16
N PHE A 81 -5.09 -0.99 -5.51
CA PHE A 81 -4.59 -0.23 -4.37
C PHE A 81 -3.08 -0.06 -4.47
N ALA A 82 -2.55 0.93 -3.78
CA ALA A 82 -1.12 1.18 -3.70
C ALA A 82 -0.64 0.99 -2.27
N ALA A 83 0.56 0.45 -2.10
CA ALA A 83 1.16 0.23 -0.80
C ALA A 83 2.55 0.82 -0.74
N PHE A 84 2.85 1.51 0.36
CA PHE A 84 4.16 2.01 0.70
C PHE A 84 4.69 1.19 1.87
N VAL A 85 5.88 0.63 1.74
CA VAL A 85 6.53 -0.13 2.80
C VAL A 85 7.69 0.70 3.34
N LEU A 86 7.71 0.91 4.65
CA LEU A 86 8.63 1.81 5.33
C LEU A 86 9.37 1.11 6.45
N ALA A 87 10.57 1.61 6.75
CA ALA A 87 11.25 1.27 8.00
C ALA A 87 10.41 1.71 9.19
N LYS A 88 10.66 1.13 10.36
CA LYS A 88 9.93 1.45 11.59
C LYS A 88 9.92 2.96 11.91
N ASP A 89 11.03 3.63 11.61
CA ASP A 89 11.20 5.07 11.83
C ASP A 89 10.97 5.90 10.56
N GLY A 90 10.43 5.29 9.50
CA GLY A 90 10.14 5.99 8.26
C GLY A 90 9.05 7.04 8.40
N ASN A 91 9.04 8.00 7.48
CA ASN A 91 8.08 9.11 7.51
C ASN A 91 6.73 8.71 6.91
N LEU A 92 5.87 8.18 7.77
CA LEU A 92 4.53 7.71 7.37
C LEU A 92 3.66 8.83 6.80
N GLY A 93 3.73 10.02 7.40
CA GLY A 93 2.94 11.16 6.93
C GLY A 93 3.30 11.58 5.52
N LYS A 94 4.60 11.55 5.20
CA LYS A 94 5.07 11.89 3.85
C LYS A 94 4.69 10.81 2.84
N ALA A 95 4.74 9.53 3.22
CA ALA A 95 4.28 8.44 2.38
C ALA A 95 2.79 8.57 2.07
N ARG A 96 1.99 8.87 3.09
CA ARG A 96 0.54 9.12 2.92
C ARG A 96 0.30 10.28 1.95
N TYR A 97 1.04 11.37 2.12
CA TYR A 97 0.93 12.53 1.25
C TYR A 97 1.24 12.16 -0.20
N GLN A 98 2.33 11.45 -0.44
CA GLN A 98 2.73 11.04 -1.79
C GLN A 98 1.68 10.15 -2.45
N LEU A 99 1.13 9.18 -1.71
CA LEU A 99 0.10 8.31 -2.24
C LEU A 99 -1.17 9.09 -2.61
N ARG A 100 -1.57 10.04 -1.77
CA ARG A 100 -2.75 10.87 -2.05
C ARG A 100 -2.55 11.76 -3.26
N MET A 101 -1.40 12.41 -3.36
CA MET A 101 -1.11 13.35 -4.45
C MET A 101 -0.93 12.64 -5.78
N ARG A 102 -0.47 11.39 -5.77
CA ARG A 102 -0.18 10.63 -7.00
C ARG A 102 -1.21 9.56 -7.32
N ALA A 103 -2.29 9.48 -6.56
CA ALA A 103 -3.31 8.45 -6.74
C ALA A 103 -3.86 8.41 -8.17
N LEU A 104 -4.19 9.58 -8.73
CA LEU A 104 -4.72 9.66 -10.09
C LEU A 104 -3.71 9.20 -11.13
N GLN A 105 -2.45 9.60 -10.99
CA GLN A 105 -1.38 9.17 -11.88
C GLN A 105 -1.17 7.67 -11.83
N LEU A 106 -1.25 7.09 -10.63
CA LEU A 106 -1.09 5.65 -10.45
C LEU A 106 -2.22 4.88 -11.13
N VAL A 107 -3.45 5.35 -11.00
CA VAL A 107 -4.60 4.76 -11.69
C VAL A 107 -4.43 4.86 -13.20
N GLU A 108 -4.03 6.01 -13.71
CA GLU A 108 -3.84 6.21 -15.15
C GLU A 108 -2.74 5.32 -15.74
N SER A 109 -1.73 4.97 -14.93
CA SER A 109 -0.63 4.14 -15.41
C SER A 109 -1.05 2.69 -15.67
N VAL A 110 -2.20 2.24 -15.15
CA VAL A 110 -2.69 0.86 -15.27
C VAL A 110 -4.03 0.74 -15.99
N SER A 111 -4.59 1.86 -16.36
CA SER A 111 -5.90 1.89 -17.06
C SER A 111 -5.76 1.74 -18.56
#